data_52ce923e9a2601332b5406bbd52b6645
#
_entry.id   52ce923e9a2601332b5406bbd52b6645
#
_cell.length_a   1.000
_cell.length_b   1.000
_cell.length_c   1.000
_cell.angle_alpha   90.00
_cell.angle_beta   90.00
_cell.angle_gamma   90.00
#
_symmetry.space_group_name_H-M   'P 1'
#
loop_
_entity.id
_entity.type
_entity.pdbx_description
1 polymer ?
#
loop_
_entity_poly.entity_id
_entity_poly.type
_entity_poly.pdbx_seq_one_letter_code
_entity_poly.pdbx_strand_id
1 'polypeptide(L)'
;MKTSMQLNALVRNLAKEKNVGAEIILRNYMLERLLERIALSEYKEKFILKGGMLIAAMVGLDARTAMDLDATIRGQNLTETQIIELFHNILSVSINDDVTFTFKKIEEIREETEYPGYRVSFEARLDNTRQTLKVDITTRDSITPREIEYQFKLMFEDRTLHILAYNLETVLAGKMEGILVRGITNTRMRDFYDVYILTATQSHNINRDIFDMRSEILPNNVAAFSFYPRWMRLSALLKAVR
;
A
#
# COMPACT_ATOMS: atom_id res chain seq x y z
N MET A 1 -20.37 -13.67 -11.05
CA MET A 1 -19.32 -13.53 -12.07
C MET A 1 -19.71 -12.42 -13.04
N LYS A 2 -18.86 -11.43 -13.25
CA LYS A 2 -19.13 -10.34 -14.20
C LYS A 2 -18.39 -10.65 -15.50
N THR A 3 -19.06 -10.53 -16.65
CA THR A 3 -18.36 -10.64 -17.93
C THR A 3 -17.39 -9.45 -18.08
N SER A 4 -16.36 -9.60 -18.90
CA SER A 4 -15.41 -8.51 -19.16
C SER A 4 -16.10 -7.26 -19.71
N MET A 5 -17.18 -7.42 -20.47
CA MET A 5 -18.00 -6.30 -20.95
C MET A 5 -18.67 -5.56 -19.77
N GLN A 6 -19.24 -6.28 -18.81
CA GLN A 6 -19.85 -5.69 -17.60
C GLN A 6 -18.78 -5.00 -16.74
N LEU A 7 -17.62 -5.61 -16.56
CA LEU A 7 -16.52 -5.01 -15.81
C LEU A 7 -16.03 -3.73 -16.48
N ASN A 8 -15.83 -3.73 -17.79
CA ASN A 8 -15.43 -2.54 -18.53
C ASN A 8 -16.46 -1.38 -18.41
N ALA A 9 -17.77 -1.71 -18.39
CA ALA A 9 -18.80 -0.71 -18.13
C ALA A 9 -18.71 -0.13 -16.72
N LEU A 10 -18.51 -0.99 -15.70
CA LEU A 10 -18.33 -0.56 -14.30
C LEU A 10 -17.08 0.31 -14.13
N VAL A 11 -15.96 -0.11 -14.73
CA VAL A 11 -14.70 0.67 -14.71
C VAL A 11 -14.91 2.06 -15.30
N ARG A 12 -15.58 2.17 -16.47
CA ARG A 12 -15.87 3.47 -17.11
C ARG A 12 -16.78 4.34 -16.25
N ASN A 13 -17.82 3.76 -15.66
CA ASN A 13 -18.76 4.48 -14.81
C ASN A 13 -18.07 5.02 -13.56
N LEU A 14 -17.29 4.17 -12.86
CA LEU A 14 -16.55 4.58 -11.68
C LEU A 14 -15.47 5.62 -12.02
N ALA A 15 -14.77 5.46 -13.15
CA ALA A 15 -13.79 6.41 -13.64
C ALA A 15 -14.40 7.80 -13.85
N LYS A 16 -15.61 7.86 -14.44
CA LYS A 16 -16.34 9.10 -14.62
C LYS A 16 -16.82 9.69 -13.30
N GLU A 17 -17.38 8.86 -12.42
CA GLU A 17 -17.86 9.27 -11.09
C GLU A 17 -16.75 9.89 -10.25
N LYS A 18 -15.58 9.22 -10.22
CA LYS A 18 -14.42 9.63 -9.39
C LYS A 18 -13.48 10.60 -10.09
N ASN A 19 -13.79 10.99 -11.34
CA ASN A 19 -12.92 11.85 -12.17
C ASN A 19 -11.48 11.32 -12.29
N VAL A 20 -11.34 10.00 -12.48
CA VAL A 20 -10.06 9.26 -12.55
C VAL A 20 -10.01 8.52 -13.89
N GLY A 21 -8.82 8.35 -14.46
CA GLY A 21 -8.65 7.60 -15.72
C GLY A 21 -9.12 6.15 -15.59
N ALA A 22 -9.86 5.64 -16.58
CA ALA A 22 -10.38 4.25 -16.60
C ALA A 22 -9.25 3.20 -16.48
N GLU A 23 -8.07 3.49 -17.05
CA GLU A 23 -6.89 2.63 -16.92
C GLU A 23 -6.42 2.51 -15.46
N ILE A 24 -6.49 3.60 -14.70
CA ILE A 24 -6.11 3.62 -13.28
C ILE A 24 -7.11 2.78 -12.46
N ILE A 25 -8.41 2.93 -12.71
CA ILE A 25 -9.45 2.11 -12.06
C ILE A 25 -9.25 0.63 -12.38
N LEU A 26 -9.01 0.29 -13.64
CA LEU A 26 -8.75 -1.09 -14.04
C LEU A 26 -7.50 -1.68 -13.37
N ARG A 27 -6.42 -0.89 -13.28
CA ARG A 27 -5.20 -1.29 -12.57
C ARG A 27 -5.49 -1.57 -11.09
N ASN A 28 -6.21 -0.68 -10.41
CA ASN A 28 -6.59 -0.88 -9.01
C ASN A 28 -7.47 -2.13 -8.84
N TYR A 29 -8.39 -2.39 -9.76
CA TYR A 29 -9.16 -3.63 -9.77
C TYR A 29 -8.27 -4.88 -9.90
N MET A 30 -7.31 -4.88 -10.80
CA MET A 30 -6.39 -6.01 -10.97
C MET A 30 -5.47 -6.20 -9.75
N LEU A 31 -5.02 -5.10 -9.10
CA LEU A 31 -4.29 -5.17 -7.82
C LEU A 31 -5.17 -5.77 -6.71
N GLU A 32 -6.45 -5.40 -6.68
CA GLU A 32 -7.43 -5.97 -5.74
C GLU A 32 -7.62 -7.48 -5.97
N ARG A 33 -7.67 -7.95 -7.21
CA ARG A 33 -7.74 -9.39 -7.52
C ARG A 33 -6.48 -10.15 -7.08
N LEU A 34 -5.32 -9.51 -7.16
CA LEU A 34 -4.08 -10.08 -6.62
C LEU A 34 -4.13 -10.12 -5.08
N LEU A 35 -4.59 -9.05 -4.45
CA LEU A 35 -4.75 -8.98 -2.99
C LEU A 35 -5.73 -10.04 -2.47
N GLU A 36 -6.80 -10.33 -3.20
CA GLU A 36 -7.73 -11.40 -2.85
C GLU A 36 -7.07 -12.79 -2.90
N ARG A 37 -6.21 -13.06 -3.89
CA ARG A 37 -5.44 -14.31 -3.92
C ARG A 37 -4.50 -14.42 -2.72
N ILE A 38 -3.87 -13.32 -2.34
CA ILE A 38 -3.03 -13.27 -1.13
C ILE A 38 -3.87 -13.58 0.12
N ALA A 39 -5.04 -12.94 0.26
CA ALA A 39 -5.94 -13.13 1.41
C ALA A 39 -6.50 -14.55 1.53
N LEU A 40 -6.58 -15.28 0.42
CA LEU A 40 -7.05 -16.67 0.37
C LEU A 40 -5.91 -17.70 0.40
N SER A 41 -4.66 -17.26 0.29
CA SER A 41 -3.48 -18.13 0.32
C SER A 41 -3.06 -18.48 1.75
N GLU A 42 -2.17 -19.46 1.88
CA GLU A 42 -1.49 -19.79 3.13
C GLU A 42 -0.60 -18.64 3.66
N TYR A 43 -0.29 -17.64 2.83
CA TYR A 43 0.56 -16.51 3.16
C TYR A 43 -0.19 -15.32 3.76
N LYS A 44 -1.52 -15.38 3.92
CA LYS A 44 -2.33 -14.25 4.42
C LYS A 44 -1.83 -13.68 5.76
N GLU A 45 -1.34 -14.54 6.66
CA GLU A 45 -0.83 -14.12 7.98
C GLU A 45 0.61 -13.60 7.94
N LYS A 46 1.27 -13.68 6.79
CA LYS A 46 2.63 -13.19 6.57
C LYS A 46 2.66 -11.91 5.75
N PHE A 47 1.63 -11.67 4.96
CA PHE A 47 1.55 -10.56 4.03
C PHE A 47 0.89 -9.35 4.69
N ILE A 48 1.64 -8.28 4.92
CA ILE A 48 1.15 -7.08 5.59
C ILE A 48 1.10 -5.94 4.59
N LEU A 49 -0.11 -5.51 4.21
CA LEU A 49 -0.32 -4.43 3.24
C LEU A 49 0.15 -3.09 3.80
N LYS A 50 0.83 -2.31 2.97
CA LYS A 50 1.28 -0.95 3.28
C LYS A 50 1.13 -0.02 2.06
N GLY A 51 1.70 1.16 2.12
CA GLY A 51 1.89 2.05 0.97
C GLY A 51 0.61 2.60 0.35
N GLY A 52 0.71 2.87 -0.95
CA GLY A 52 -0.33 3.62 -1.68
C GLY A 52 -1.68 2.93 -1.74
N MET A 53 -1.72 1.60 -1.84
CA MET A 53 -2.97 0.85 -1.91
C MET A 53 -3.74 0.87 -0.57
N LEU A 54 -3.02 0.76 0.54
CA LEU A 54 -3.62 0.89 1.87
C LEU A 54 -4.17 2.30 2.11
N ILE A 55 -3.41 3.33 1.73
CA ILE A 55 -3.86 4.73 1.85
C ILE A 55 -5.12 4.95 1.01
N ALA A 56 -5.14 4.47 -0.25
CA ALA A 56 -6.31 4.57 -1.12
C ALA A 56 -7.55 3.88 -0.50
N ALA A 57 -7.37 2.73 0.16
CA ALA A 57 -8.44 2.04 0.87
C ALA A 57 -8.96 2.83 2.08
N MET A 58 -8.09 3.59 2.77
CA MET A 58 -8.45 4.40 3.93
C MET A 58 -9.18 5.70 3.57
N VAL A 59 -8.79 6.36 2.46
CA VAL A 59 -9.28 7.71 2.12
C VAL A 59 -10.21 7.75 0.90
N GLY A 60 -10.30 6.65 0.14
CA GLY A 60 -11.10 6.56 -1.08
C GLY A 60 -10.29 6.80 -2.35
N LEU A 61 -10.76 6.19 -3.47
CA LEU A 61 -10.09 6.25 -4.78
C LEU A 61 -10.13 7.64 -5.45
N ASP A 62 -11.09 8.46 -5.10
CA ASP A 62 -11.20 9.85 -5.54
C ASP A 62 -10.11 10.74 -4.93
N ALA A 63 -9.71 10.44 -3.71
CA ALA A 63 -8.64 11.15 -3.02
C ALA A 63 -7.25 10.57 -3.37
N ARG A 64 -7.13 9.25 -3.49
CA ARG A 64 -5.84 8.59 -3.70
C ARG A 64 -5.99 7.30 -4.51
N THR A 65 -5.21 7.15 -5.56
CA THR A 65 -5.17 5.92 -6.37
C THR A 65 -3.86 5.17 -6.12
N ALA A 66 -3.92 3.83 -6.14
CA ALA A 66 -2.75 2.99 -6.09
C ALA A 66 -2.16 2.79 -7.49
N MET A 67 -0.83 2.78 -7.56
CA MET A 67 -0.11 2.43 -8.79
C MET A 67 0.51 1.04 -8.67
N ASP A 68 0.89 0.67 -7.45
CA ASP A 68 1.63 -0.52 -7.09
C ASP A 68 1.00 -1.10 -5.81
N LEU A 69 1.28 -2.36 -5.51
CA LEU A 69 0.99 -2.98 -4.24
C LEU A 69 2.28 -3.02 -3.42
N ASP A 70 2.27 -2.40 -2.26
CA ASP A 70 3.40 -2.42 -1.33
C ASP A 70 3.06 -3.34 -0.15
N ALA A 71 3.98 -4.22 0.23
CA ALA A 71 3.78 -5.12 1.35
C ALA A 71 5.08 -5.42 2.10
N THR A 72 4.92 -5.77 3.37
CA THR A 72 5.97 -6.35 4.18
C THR A 72 5.65 -7.81 4.42
N ILE A 73 6.63 -8.70 4.20
CA ILE A 73 6.51 -10.10 4.55
C ILE A 73 7.09 -10.32 5.95
N ARG A 74 6.22 -10.81 6.86
CA ARG A 74 6.61 -11.13 8.23
C ARG A 74 7.50 -12.37 8.26
N GLY A 75 8.52 -12.34 9.09
CA GLY A 75 9.30 -13.50 9.49
C GLY A 75 10.76 -13.44 9.05
N GLN A 76 11.14 -14.19 8.02
CA GLN A 76 12.53 -14.37 7.63
C GLN A 76 12.92 -13.45 6.47
N ASN A 77 14.23 -13.20 6.33
CA ASN A 77 14.74 -12.68 5.06
C ASN A 77 14.43 -13.68 3.96
N LEU A 78 13.66 -13.24 2.98
CA LEU A 78 13.36 -14.07 1.81
C LEU A 78 14.43 -13.84 0.75
N THR A 79 14.89 -14.94 0.20
CA THR A 79 15.71 -14.92 -1.03
C THR A 79 14.80 -14.68 -2.22
N GLU A 80 15.37 -14.26 -3.34
CA GLU A 80 14.67 -14.11 -4.61
C GLU A 80 13.88 -15.38 -4.99
N THR A 81 14.52 -16.56 -4.85
CA THR A 81 13.89 -17.85 -5.13
C THR A 81 12.65 -18.10 -4.27
N GLN A 82 12.74 -17.81 -2.97
CA GLN A 82 11.61 -17.97 -2.05
C GLN A 82 10.46 -17.00 -2.35
N ILE A 83 10.76 -15.79 -2.83
CA ILE A 83 9.73 -14.83 -3.26
C ILE A 83 9.05 -15.32 -4.54
N ILE A 84 9.79 -15.88 -5.49
CA ILE A 84 9.24 -16.47 -6.71
C ILE A 84 8.29 -17.64 -6.36
N GLU A 85 8.71 -18.54 -5.48
CA GLU A 85 7.88 -19.66 -5.03
C GLU A 85 6.63 -19.18 -4.30
N LEU A 86 6.75 -18.19 -3.41
CA LEU A 86 5.63 -17.57 -2.70
C LEU A 86 4.59 -17.03 -3.69
N PHE A 87 5.01 -16.27 -4.70
CA PHE A 87 4.07 -15.76 -5.69
C PHE A 87 3.51 -16.86 -6.60
N HIS A 88 4.29 -17.87 -6.92
CA HIS A 88 3.78 -19.02 -7.68
C HIS A 88 2.60 -19.67 -6.94
N ASN A 89 2.73 -19.87 -5.64
CA ASN A 89 1.67 -20.42 -4.80
C ASN A 89 0.46 -19.47 -4.68
N ILE A 90 0.70 -18.17 -4.47
CA ILE A 90 -0.37 -17.17 -4.44
C ILE A 90 -1.15 -17.14 -5.76
N LEU A 91 -0.47 -17.14 -6.90
CA LEU A 91 -1.12 -17.07 -8.22
C LEU A 91 -1.85 -18.37 -8.58
N SER A 92 -1.51 -19.49 -7.96
CA SER A 92 -2.23 -20.76 -8.12
C SER A 92 -3.60 -20.77 -7.40
N VAL A 93 -3.85 -19.83 -6.50
CA VAL A 93 -5.16 -19.70 -5.83
C VAL A 93 -6.21 -19.33 -6.86
N SER A 94 -7.15 -20.26 -7.07
CA SER A 94 -8.24 -20.07 -8.03
C SER A 94 -9.36 -19.24 -7.40
N ILE A 95 -9.67 -18.12 -8.04
CA ILE A 95 -10.87 -17.32 -7.77
C ILE A 95 -11.63 -17.11 -9.08
N ASN A 96 -12.95 -16.97 -8.96
CA ASN A 96 -13.81 -16.89 -10.14
C ASN A 96 -13.92 -15.43 -10.63
N ASP A 97 -12.83 -14.89 -11.22
CA ASP A 97 -12.72 -13.49 -11.63
C ASP A 97 -12.23 -13.29 -13.08
N ASP A 98 -11.97 -14.37 -13.81
CA ASP A 98 -11.44 -14.38 -15.18
C ASP A 98 -10.10 -13.60 -15.35
N VAL A 99 -9.45 -13.21 -14.25
CA VAL A 99 -8.16 -12.52 -14.28
C VAL A 99 -7.04 -13.55 -14.16
N THR A 100 -6.13 -13.56 -15.13
CA THR A 100 -4.92 -14.37 -15.12
C THR A 100 -3.71 -13.50 -14.84
N PHE A 101 -2.75 -14.05 -14.08
CA PHE A 101 -1.51 -13.37 -13.77
C PHE A 101 -0.34 -14.19 -14.32
N THR A 102 0.61 -13.50 -14.93
CA THR A 102 1.87 -14.11 -15.42
C THR A 102 3.02 -13.39 -14.75
N PHE A 103 3.85 -14.14 -14.05
CA PHE A 103 5.11 -13.60 -13.51
C PHE A 103 6.01 -13.16 -14.67
N LYS A 104 6.64 -11.98 -14.56
CA LYS A 104 7.54 -11.42 -15.57
C LYS A 104 8.98 -11.35 -15.08
N LYS A 105 9.20 -10.69 -13.95
CA LYS A 105 10.54 -10.51 -13.40
C LYS A 105 10.49 -10.16 -11.92
N ILE A 106 11.61 -10.34 -11.26
CA ILE A 106 11.93 -9.84 -9.93
C ILE A 106 13.20 -8.99 -10.03
N GLU A 107 13.24 -7.91 -9.29
CA GLU A 107 14.37 -6.98 -9.23
C GLU A 107 14.59 -6.59 -7.78
N GLU A 108 15.83 -6.57 -7.34
CA GLU A 108 16.18 -6.03 -6.04
C GLU A 108 16.01 -4.51 -6.05
N ILE A 109 15.30 -3.97 -5.08
CA ILE A 109 15.12 -2.54 -4.89
C ILE A 109 16.12 -2.11 -3.81
N ARG A 110 17.04 -1.23 -4.18
CA ARG A 110 17.90 -0.55 -3.21
C ARG A 110 17.10 0.59 -2.60
N GLU A 111 16.39 0.28 -1.52
CA GLU A 111 15.88 1.33 -0.64
C GLU A 111 17.04 1.81 0.25
N GLU A 112 16.94 3.04 0.76
CA GLU A 112 17.90 3.62 1.72
C GLU A 112 17.84 2.93 3.10
N THR A 113 17.46 1.64 3.11
CA THR A 113 17.28 0.81 4.29
C THR A 113 18.38 -0.24 4.36
N GLU A 114 18.68 -0.71 5.56
CA GLU A 114 19.72 -1.71 5.85
C GLU A 114 19.50 -3.05 5.13
N TYR A 115 18.26 -3.30 4.66
CA TYR A 115 17.87 -4.55 3.99
C TYR A 115 17.25 -4.28 2.62
N PRO A 116 17.66 -5.05 1.58
CA PRO A 116 17.09 -4.90 0.26
C PRO A 116 15.62 -5.31 0.24
N GLY A 117 14.83 -4.56 -0.52
CA GLY A 117 13.49 -4.96 -0.93
C GLY A 117 13.52 -5.60 -2.32
N TYR A 118 12.40 -6.16 -2.74
CA TYR A 118 12.23 -6.74 -4.07
C TYR A 118 11.01 -6.18 -4.76
N ARG A 119 11.15 -5.85 -6.03
CA ARG A 119 10.05 -5.51 -6.93
C ARG A 119 9.72 -6.69 -7.82
N VAL A 120 8.53 -7.22 -7.65
CA VAL A 120 8.00 -8.29 -8.49
C VAL A 120 7.05 -7.70 -9.51
N SER A 121 7.26 -7.98 -10.78
CA SER A 121 6.44 -7.51 -11.88
C SER A 121 5.60 -8.65 -12.46
N PHE A 122 4.31 -8.37 -12.67
CA PHE A 122 3.34 -9.30 -13.25
C PHE A 122 2.67 -8.67 -14.46
N GLU A 123 2.24 -9.49 -15.39
CA GLU A 123 1.22 -9.13 -16.36
C GLU A 123 -0.12 -9.70 -15.87
N ALA A 124 -1.06 -8.84 -15.55
CA ALA A 124 -2.45 -9.20 -15.30
C ALA A 124 -3.22 -9.09 -16.62
N ARG A 125 -4.04 -10.11 -16.92
CA ARG A 125 -4.82 -10.17 -18.14
C ARG A 125 -6.27 -10.50 -17.84
N LEU A 126 -7.16 -9.73 -18.46
CA LEU A 126 -8.59 -9.97 -18.50
C LEU A 126 -9.02 -9.87 -19.97
N ASP A 127 -9.40 -10.98 -20.59
CA ASP A 127 -9.63 -11.09 -22.03
C ASP A 127 -8.47 -10.47 -22.87
N ASN A 128 -8.80 -9.44 -23.66
CA ASN A 128 -7.83 -8.71 -24.48
C ASN A 128 -7.10 -7.58 -23.74
N THR A 129 -7.50 -7.28 -22.52
CA THR A 129 -6.90 -6.20 -21.74
C THR A 129 -5.73 -6.73 -20.92
N ARG A 130 -4.61 -6.00 -20.97
CA ARG A 130 -3.38 -6.32 -20.23
C ARG A 130 -2.95 -5.14 -19.39
N GLN A 131 -2.50 -5.41 -18.17
CA GLN A 131 -1.93 -4.43 -17.26
C GLN A 131 -0.64 -4.97 -16.65
N THR A 132 0.39 -4.16 -16.64
CA THR A 132 1.60 -4.46 -15.85
C THR A 132 1.37 -4.02 -14.42
N LEU A 133 1.47 -4.95 -13.50
CA LEU A 133 1.38 -4.72 -12.06
C LEU A 133 2.75 -4.88 -11.42
N LYS A 134 2.98 -4.11 -10.37
CA LYS A 134 4.19 -4.19 -9.56
C LYS A 134 3.81 -4.43 -8.11
N VAL A 135 4.57 -5.30 -7.46
CA VAL A 135 4.47 -5.56 -6.02
C VAL A 135 5.84 -5.31 -5.42
N ASP A 136 5.91 -4.33 -4.55
CA ASP A 136 7.12 -4.00 -3.81
C ASP A 136 7.08 -4.69 -2.44
N ILE A 137 8.07 -5.54 -2.19
CA ILE A 137 8.17 -6.35 -0.99
C ILE A 137 9.37 -5.92 -0.19
N THR A 138 9.13 -5.68 1.09
CA THR A 138 10.18 -5.56 2.10
C THR A 138 10.06 -6.67 3.13
N THR A 139 11.14 -6.88 3.86
CA THR A 139 11.20 -7.75 5.03
C THR A 139 11.73 -6.94 6.20
N ARG A 140 11.42 -7.31 7.44
CA ARG A 140 11.93 -6.66 8.66
C ARG A 140 11.48 -5.22 8.92
N ASP A 141 10.44 -4.74 8.28
CA ASP A 141 9.90 -3.43 8.65
C ASP A 141 9.40 -3.46 10.10
N SER A 142 9.73 -2.43 10.84
CA SER A 142 9.22 -2.24 12.20
C SER A 142 7.81 -1.66 12.13
N ILE A 143 6.85 -2.33 12.75
CA ILE A 143 5.45 -1.88 12.85
C ILE A 143 5.14 -1.66 14.33
N THR A 144 4.74 -0.46 14.71
CA THR A 144 4.52 -0.08 16.11
C THR A 144 3.04 0.22 16.36
N PRO A 145 2.40 -0.39 17.36
CA PRO A 145 2.90 -1.51 18.18
C PRO A 145 2.92 -2.85 17.43
N ARG A 146 2.06 -3.01 16.44
CA ARG A 146 1.94 -4.16 15.54
C ARG A 146 1.02 -3.84 14.36
N GLU A 147 0.98 -4.72 13.38
CA GLU A 147 0.00 -4.68 12.29
C GLU A 147 -1.43 -4.85 12.83
N ILE A 148 -2.39 -4.43 12.01
CA ILE A 148 -3.83 -4.55 12.30
C ILE A 148 -4.50 -5.48 11.30
N GLU A 149 -5.59 -6.09 11.72
CA GLU A 149 -6.55 -6.68 10.78
C GLU A 149 -7.34 -5.55 10.12
N TYR A 150 -7.27 -5.50 8.80
CA TYR A 150 -7.92 -4.47 7.99
C TYR A 150 -9.00 -5.09 7.12
N GLN A 151 -10.18 -4.49 7.13
CA GLN A 151 -11.30 -4.86 6.26
C GLN A 151 -11.21 -4.09 4.96
N PHE A 152 -10.58 -4.69 3.96
CA PHE A 152 -10.42 -4.09 2.64
C PHE A 152 -11.69 -4.30 1.82
N LYS A 153 -12.44 -3.22 1.56
CA LYS A 153 -13.68 -3.25 0.77
C LYS A 153 -13.37 -3.40 -0.71
N LEU A 154 -14.01 -4.37 -1.36
CA LEU A 154 -13.85 -4.59 -2.80
C LEU A 154 -14.56 -3.53 -3.62
N MET A 155 -13.95 -3.14 -4.75
CA MET A 155 -14.38 -2.02 -5.57
C MET A 155 -15.76 -2.24 -6.22
N PHE A 156 -16.01 -3.43 -6.72
CA PHE A 156 -17.23 -3.74 -7.47
C PHE A 156 -18.10 -4.83 -6.85
N GLU A 157 -17.84 -5.19 -5.62
CA GLU A 157 -18.53 -6.24 -4.90
C GLU A 157 -18.87 -5.80 -3.47
N ASP A 158 -20.01 -6.24 -2.96
CA ASP A 158 -20.39 -5.94 -1.58
C ASP A 158 -19.83 -6.99 -0.60
N ARG A 159 -18.50 -7.11 -0.62
CA ARG A 159 -17.73 -7.96 0.31
C ARG A 159 -16.42 -7.29 0.65
N THR A 160 -15.84 -7.76 1.74
CA THR A 160 -14.55 -7.29 2.25
C THR A 160 -13.54 -8.44 2.30
N LEU A 161 -12.27 -8.13 2.10
CA LEU A 161 -11.15 -9.02 2.39
C LEU A 161 -10.63 -8.71 3.79
N HIS A 162 -10.32 -9.74 4.55
CA HIS A 162 -9.63 -9.62 5.83
C HIS A 162 -8.14 -9.83 5.60
N ILE A 163 -7.36 -8.79 5.76
CA ILE A 163 -5.91 -8.77 5.50
C ILE A 163 -5.18 -8.13 6.66
N LEU A 164 -3.91 -8.47 6.82
CA LEU A 164 -3.02 -7.71 7.69
C LEU A 164 -2.57 -6.44 7.00
N ALA A 165 -2.52 -5.33 7.73
CA ALA A 165 -2.08 -4.05 7.22
C ALA A 165 -1.31 -3.24 8.28
N TYR A 166 -0.55 -2.25 7.83
CA TYR A 166 0.02 -1.26 8.73
C TYR A 166 -1.10 -0.49 9.43
N ASN A 167 -0.88 -0.19 10.71
CA ASN A 167 -1.72 0.80 11.37
C ASN A 167 -1.44 2.20 10.82
N LEU A 168 -2.38 3.11 11.05
CA LEU A 168 -2.35 4.46 10.51
C LEU A 168 -1.10 5.24 10.96
N GLU A 169 -0.69 5.06 12.20
CA GLU A 169 0.44 5.73 12.81
C GLU A 169 1.77 5.30 12.17
N THR A 170 1.93 4.01 11.89
CA THR A 170 3.10 3.50 11.17
C THR A 170 3.17 4.04 9.73
N VAL A 171 2.02 4.12 9.05
CA VAL A 171 1.96 4.72 7.70
C VAL A 171 2.36 6.20 7.74
N LEU A 172 1.80 6.98 8.66
CA LEU A 172 2.11 8.41 8.80
C LEU A 172 3.57 8.64 9.17
N ALA A 173 4.09 7.91 10.16
CA ALA A 173 5.46 8.06 10.61
C ALA A 173 6.45 7.73 9.49
N GLY A 174 6.24 6.65 8.72
CA GLY A 174 7.10 6.31 7.59
C GLY A 174 7.08 7.36 6.47
N LYS A 175 5.91 7.97 6.20
CA LYS A 175 5.80 9.07 5.23
C LYS A 175 6.54 10.32 5.72
N MET A 176 6.38 10.68 6.99
CA MET A 176 7.08 11.83 7.59
C MET A 176 8.58 11.60 7.65
N GLU A 177 9.03 10.39 8.01
CA GLU A 177 10.45 10.02 7.96
C GLU A 177 11.02 10.22 6.54
N GLY A 178 10.34 9.68 5.51
CA GLY A 178 10.76 9.83 4.14
C GLY A 178 10.85 11.29 3.67
N ILE A 179 9.95 12.18 4.16
CA ILE A 179 10.00 13.62 3.89
C ILE A 179 11.23 14.24 4.56
N LEU A 180 11.46 13.93 5.84
CA LEU A 180 12.50 14.53 6.64
C LEU A 180 13.90 14.10 6.21
N VAL A 181 14.11 12.80 5.96
CA VAL A 181 15.40 12.24 5.52
C VAL A 181 15.82 12.85 4.18
N ARG A 182 14.89 13.04 3.24
CA ARG A 182 15.20 13.63 1.93
C ARG A 182 15.31 15.17 1.96
N GLY A 183 14.72 15.81 2.96
CA GLY A 183 14.78 17.26 3.13
C GLY A 183 14.44 18.05 1.86
N ILE A 184 15.28 19.02 1.51
CA ILE A 184 15.07 19.89 0.35
C ILE A 184 15.25 19.18 -1.00
N THR A 185 15.85 18.02 -1.03
CA THR A 185 16.02 17.20 -2.26
C THR A 185 14.85 16.25 -2.51
N ASN A 186 13.81 16.32 -1.67
CA ASN A 186 12.67 15.41 -1.77
C ASN A 186 11.84 15.70 -3.03
N THR A 187 11.85 14.77 -3.98
CA THR A 187 11.02 14.78 -5.19
C THR A 187 9.73 13.99 -5.05
N ARG A 188 9.49 13.33 -3.92
CA ARG A 188 8.31 12.48 -3.66
C ARG A 188 7.13 13.32 -3.16
N MET A 189 6.56 14.15 -4.03
CA MET A 189 5.39 15.00 -3.68
C MET A 189 4.20 14.21 -3.15
N ARG A 190 4.08 12.92 -3.51
CA ARG A 190 3.03 12.03 -3.01
C ARG A 190 3.11 11.81 -1.50
N ASP A 191 4.32 11.80 -0.89
CA ASP A 191 4.46 11.60 0.55
C ASP A 191 3.86 12.79 1.32
N PHE A 192 4.06 14.02 0.83
CA PHE A 192 3.42 15.21 1.40
C PHE A 192 1.89 15.16 1.27
N TYR A 193 1.40 14.76 0.10
CA TYR A 193 -0.04 14.61 -0.11
C TYR A 193 -0.63 13.50 0.77
N ASP A 194 0.05 12.36 0.88
CA ASP A 194 -0.39 11.25 1.72
C ASP A 194 -0.51 11.67 3.19
N VAL A 195 0.48 12.42 3.74
CA VAL A 195 0.40 12.99 5.10
C VAL A 195 -0.78 13.94 5.23
N TYR A 196 -0.95 14.86 4.28
CA TYR A 196 -2.05 15.82 4.28
C TYR A 196 -3.41 15.12 4.28
N ILE A 197 -3.66 14.22 3.33
CA ILE A 197 -4.98 13.60 3.17
C ILE A 197 -5.33 12.68 4.35
N LEU A 198 -4.34 11.93 4.88
CA LEU A 198 -4.55 11.09 6.05
C LEU A 198 -4.85 11.93 7.30
N THR A 199 -4.13 13.02 7.52
CA THR A 199 -4.40 13.91 8.67
C THR A 199 -5.72 14.64 8.52
N ALA A 200 -6.11 15.03 7.31
CA ALA A 200 -7.37 15.71 7.05
C ALA A 200 -8.59 14.79 7.24
N THR A 201 -8.50 13.53 6.80
CA THR A 201 -9.65 12.61 6.77
C THR A 201 -9.69 11.62 7.92
N GLN A 202 -8.53 11.27 8.51
CA GLN A 202 -8.40 10.23 9.53
C GLN A 202 -7.94 10.75 10.90
N SER A 203 -7.93 12.07 11.12
CA SER A 203 -7.39 12.67 12.35
C SER A 203 -7.98 12.12 13.65
N HIS A 204 -9.26 11.70 13.62
CA HIS A 204 -9.97 11.12 14.76
C HIS A 204 -9.57 9.68 15.06
N ASN A 205 -8.98 8.99 14.08
CA ASN A 205 -8.50 7.61 14.21
C ASN A 205 -7.02 7.52 14.60
N ILE A 206 -6.29 8.65 14.63
CA ILE A 206 -4.87 8.68 14.98
C ILE A 206 -4.71 8.59 16.49
N ASN A 207 -4.06 7.53 16.96
CA ASN A 207 -3.60 7.40 18.34
C ASN A 207 -2.26 8.12 18.51
N ARG A 208 -2.26 9.22 19.26
CA ARG A 208 -1.07 10.08 19.45
C ARG A 208 0.05 9.36 20.18
N ASP A 209 -0.27 8.58 21.22
CA ASP A 209 0.74 7.87 22.00
C ASP A 209 1.48 6.84 21.14
N ILE A 210 0.76 6.11 20.29
CA ILE A 210 1.35 5.18 19.33
C ILE A 210 2.21 5.92 18.30
N PHE A 211 1.74 7.04 17.79
CA PHE A 211 2.49 7.84 16.83
C PHE A 211 3.79 8.38 17.42
N ASP A 212 3.75 8.90 18.65
CA ASP A 212 4.92 9.43 19.36
C ASP A 212 5.92 8.30 19.65
N MET A 213 5.47 7.13 20.14
CA MET A 213 6.31 5.94 20.30
C MET A 213 7.01 5.53 19.00
N ARG A 214 6.30 5.56 17.87
CA ARG A 214 6.87 5.20 16.57
C ARG A 214 7.91 6.22 16.10
N SER A 215 7.67 7.50 16.34
CA SER A 215 8.60 8.56 15.97
C SER A 215 9.89 8.56 16.77
N GLU A 216 9.88 8.02 17.99
CA GLU A 216 11.09 7.85 18.82
C GLU A 216 11.98 6.67 18.35
N ILE A 217 11.40 5.66 17.69
CA ILE A 217 12.11 4.47 17.18
C ILE A 217 12.80 4.77 15.83
N LEU A 218 12.50 5.90 15.19
CA LEU A 218 13.14 6.28 13.93
C LEU A 218 14.66 6.44 14.14
N PRO A 219 15.50 6.02 13.17
CA PRO A 219 16.97 6.03 13.34
C PRO A 219 17.48 7.39 13.79
N ASN A 220 18.42 7.43 14.71
CA ASN A 220 19.04 8.63 15.29
C ASN A 220 19.67 9.58 14.27
N ASN A 221 19.79 9.21 13.01
CA ASN A 221 20.16 10.10 11.91
C ASN A 221 19.10 11.16 11.61
N VAL A 222 17.90 11.03 12.17
CA VAL A 222 16.87 12.06 12.24
C VAL A 222 16.98 12.86 13.54
N ALA A 223 18.20 13.19 13.97
CA ALA A 223 18.44 14.25 14.98
C ALA A 223 17.72 15.58 14.60
N ALA A 224 17.23 15.67 13.39
CA ALA A 224 16.32 16.69 12.91
C ALA A 224 15.00 16.79 13.69
N PHE A 225 14.47 15.72 14.30
CA PHE A 225 13.25 15.81 15.08
C PHE A 225 13.40 16.67 16.35
N SER A 226 14.59 16.72 16.93
CA SER A 226 14.89 17.61 18.07
C SER A 226 15.08 19.08 17.64
N PHE A 227 15.43 19.34 16.38
CA PHE A 227 15.63 20.68 15.81
C PHE A 227 14.37 21.26 15.17
N TYR A 228 13.36 20.44 14.87
CA TYR A 228 12.11 20.98 14.31
C TYR A 228 11.29 21.61 15.42
N PRO A 229 10.81 22.84 15.21
CA PRO A 229 10.00 23.55 16.20
C PRO A 229 8.77 22.72 16.57
N ARG A 230 8.33 22.86 17.81
CA ARG A 230 7.17 22.19 18.41
C ARG A 230 5.88 22.23 17.56
N TRP A 231 5.80 23.15 16.59
CA TRP A 231 4.68 23.29 15.65
C TRP A 231 4.71 22.32 14.46
N MET A 232 5.84 21.65 14.16
CA MET A 232 5.90 20.54 13.19
C MET A 232 5.54 19.19 13.80
N ARG A 233 5.27 19.11 15.07
CA ARG A 233 4.68 17.91 15.67
C ARG A 233 3.27 17.72 15.13
N LEU A 234 2.81 16.49 15.03
CA LEU A 234 1.47 16.14 14.50
C LEU A 234 0.34 17.03 15.03
N SER A 235 0.47 17.48 16.30
CA SER A 235 -0.47 18.41 16.92
C SER A 235 -0.58 19.78 16.23
N ALA A 236 0.46 20.23 15.56
CA ALA A 236 0.45 21.49 14.83
C ALA A 236 -0.06 21.29 13.39
N LEU A 237 0.31 20.18 12.73
CA LEU A 237 -0.28 19.77 11.46
C LEU A 237 -1.80 19.55 11.59
N LEU A 238 -2.24 18.88 12.65
CA LEU A 238 -3.67 18.68 12.95
C LEU A 238 -4.42 19.98 13.32
N LYS A 239 -3.73 21.02 13.79
CA LYS A 239 -4.33 22.35 14.05
C LYS A 239 -4.36 23.23 12.81
N ALA A 240 -3.42 23.06 11.88
CA ALA A 240 -3.35 23.84 10.64
C ALA A 240 -4.37 23.39 9.58
N VAL A 241 -4.98 22.22 9.75
CA VAL A 241 -5.99 21.62 8.85
C VAL A 241 -7.42 21.94 9.34
N ARG A 242 -7.59 22.64 10.47
CA ARG A 242 -8.86 23.22 10.92
C ARG A 242 -8.97 24.67 10.49
#